data_1e12842fb690a238f5134ea4d15e0c1d
#
_entry.id   1e12842fb690a238f5134ea4d15e0c1d
#
_cell.length_a   1.000
_cell.length_b   1.000
_cell.length_c   1.000
_cell.angle_alpha   90.00
_cell.angle_beta   90.00
_cell.angle_gamma   90.00
#
_symmetry.space_group_name_H-M   'P 1'
#
loop_
_entity.id
_entity.type
_entity.pdbx_description
1 polymer ?
#
loop_
_entity_poly.entity_id
_entity_poly.type
_entity_poly.pdbx_seq_one_letter_code
_entity_poly.pdbx_strand_id
1 'polypeptide(L)' 'MHTWPVQDAKARFSEFIDACLAEGPQMVTRRGTETAVLVPVQE' A
#
# COMPACT_ATOMS: atom_id res chain seq x y z
N MET A 1 3.74 -7.86 5.81
CA MET A 1 3.08 -6.71 5.16
C MET A 1 3.80 -6.38 3.87
N HIS A 2 3.06 -6.26 2.80
CA HIS A 2 3.66 -5.97 1.51
C HIS A 2 4.08 -4.50 1.45
N THR A 3 5.19 -4.24 0.80
CA THR A 3 5.75 -2.88 0.73
C THR A 3 5.65 -2.33 -0.69
N TRP A 4 5.18 -1.09 -0.80
CA TRP A 4 5.02 -0.41 -2.09
C TRP A 4 5.75 0.92 -2.05
N PRO A 5 6.74 1.13 -2.90
CA PRO A 5 7.27 2.49 -3.07
C PRO A 5 6.13 3.42 -3.50
N VAL A 6 6.17 4.68 -3.06
CA VAL A 6 5.06 5.60 -3.33
C VAL A 6 4.81 5.76 -4.84
N GLN A 7 5.87 5.72 -5.65
CA GLN A 7 5.70 5.83 -7.10
C GLN A 7 4.89 4.66 -7.67
N ASP A 8 5.15 3.45 -7.17
CA ASP A 8 4.40 2.27 -7.60
C ASP A 8 2.95 2.34 -7.13
N ALA A 9 2.75 2.77 -5.89
CA ALA A 9 1.39 2.90 -5.35
C ALA A 9 0.58 3.89 -6.17
N LYS A 10 1.21 5.00 -6.60
CA LYS A 10 0.54 5.99 -7.44
C LYS A 10 0.24 5.44 -8.84
N ALA A 11 1.23 4.82 -9.46
CA ALA A 11 1.10 4.35 -10.83
C ALA A 11 0.12 3.19 -10.94
N ARG A 12 0.00 2.38 -9.90
CA ARG A 12 -0.83 1.19 -9.89
C ARG A 12 -1.81 1.22 -8.72
N PHE A 13 -2.49 2.33 -8.59
CA PHE A 13 -3.30 2.57 -7.39
C PHE A 13 -4.44 1.57 -7.23
N SER A 14 -5.11 1.19 -8.32
CA SER A 14 -6.17 0.19 -8.23
C SER A 14 -5.64 -1.15 -7.72
N GLU A 15 -4.47 -1.57 -8.23
CA GLU A 15 -3.85 -2.80 -7.76
C GLU A 15 -3.45 -2.68 -6.28
N PHE A 16 -2.97 -1.50 -5.89
CA PHE A 16 -2.58 -1.23 -4.52
C PHE A 16 -3.78 -1.40 -3.58
N ILE A 17 -4.91 -0.81 -3.95
CA ILE A 17 -6.14 -0.94 -3.17
C ILE A 17 -6.60 -2.40 -3.13
N ASP A 18 -6.57 -3.09 -4.27
CA ASP A 18 -6.98 -4.49 -4.33
C ASP A 18 -6.10 -5.36 -3.44
N ALA A 19 -4.80 -5.12 -3.43
CA ALA A 19 -3.88 -5.86 -2.57
C ALA A 19 -4.21 -5.64 -1.10
N CYS A 20 -4.54 -4.40 -0.74
CA CYS A 20 -4.92 -4.08 0.62
C CYS A 20 -6.20 -4.82 1.03
N LEU A 21 -7.18 -4.85 0.14
CA LEU A 21 -8.45 -5.52 0.45
C LEU A 21 -8.30 -7.01 0.52
N ALA A 22 -7.39 -7.59 -0.27
CA ALA A 22 -7.21 -9.04 -0.32
C ALA A 22 -6.27 -9.55 0.78
N GLU A 23 -5.22 -8.80 1.09
CA GLU A 23 -4.14 -9.29 1.95
C GLU A 23 -4.03 -8.54 3.27
N GLY A 24 -4.69 -7.41 3.40
CA GLY A 24 -4.59 -6.60 4.61
C GLY A 24 -3.68 -5.39 4.41
N PRO A 25 -3.26 -4.76 5.50
CA PRO A 25 -2.50 -3.51 5.41
C PRO A 25 -1.29 -3.59 4.52
N GLN A 26 -1.03 -2.50 3.78
CA GLN A 26 0.09 -2.40 2.85
C GLN A 26 0.95 -1.21 3.25
N MET A 27 2.27 -1.41 3.27
CA MET A 27 3.22 -0.37 3.65
C MET A 27 3.58 0.47 2.43
N VAL A 28 3.58 1.79 2.59
CA VAL A 28 4.04 2.72 1.55
C VAL A 28 5.36 3.32 1.99
N THR A 29 6.35 3.30 1.10
CA THR A 29 7.66 3.87 1.39
C THR A 29 7.93 5.04 0.46
N ARG A 30 8.72 5.99 0.97
CA ARG A 30 9.21 7.12 0.18
C ARG A 30 10.72 7.18 0.38
N ARG A 31 11.45 7.10 -0.74
CA ARG A 31 12.92 7.13 -0.70
C ARG A 31 13.48 6.08 0.25
N GLY A 32 12.86 4.90 0.25
CA GLY A 32 13.30 3.81 1.10
C GLY A 32 12.88 3.92 2.56
N THR A 33 12.15 4.97 2.92
CA THR A 33 11.70 5.18 4.29
C THR A 33 10.22 4.82 4.43
N GLU A 34 9.89 4.04 5.45
CA GLU A 34 8.50 3.70 5.73
C GLU A 34 7.76 4.98 6.11
N THR A 35 6.73 5.29 5.36
CA THR A 35 6.06 6.58 5.45
C THR A 35 4.61 6.46 5.91
N ALA A 36 3.88 5.49 5.39
CA ALA A 36 2.46 5.36 5.69
C ALA A 36 1.99 3.94 5.45
N VAL A 37 0.83 3.62 5.96
CA VAL A 37 0.23 2.31 5.78
C VAL A 37 -1.19 2.51 5.27
N LEU A 38 -1.55 1.78 4.20
CA LEU A 38 -2.93 1.73 3.75
C LEU A 38 -3.63 0.60 4.49
N VAL A 39 -4.74 0.90 5.12
CA VAL A 39 -5.46 -0.05 5.95
C VAL A 39 -6.85 -0.25 5.37
N PRO A 40 -7.30 -1.51 5.21
CA PRO A 40 -8.66 -1.73 4.74
C PRO A 40 -9.66 -1.31 5.81
N VAL A 41 -10.82 -0.83 5.35
CA VAL A 41 -11.85 -0.33 6.26
C VAL A 41 -12.76 -1.45 6.74
N GLN A 42 -12.45 -2.68 6.39
CA GLN A 42 -13.27 -3.84 6.77
C GLN A 42 -13.31 -4.04 8.27
N GLU A 43 -14.44 -4.51 8.73
CA GLU A 43 -14.63 -4.85 10.14
C GLU A 43 -14.65 -6.32 10.35
#